data_0dda1bcc89a6b0a40a90a7888d807b86
#
_entry.id   0dda1bcc89a6b0a40a90a7888d807b86
#
_cell.length_a   1.000
_cell.length_b   1.000
_cell.length_c   1.000
_cell.angle_alpha   90.00
_cell.angle_beta   90.00
_cell.angle_gamma   90.00
#
_symmetry.space_group_name_H-M   'P 1'
#
loop_
_entity.id
_entity.type
_entity.pdbx_description
1 polymer ?
#
loop_
_entity_poly.entity_id
_entity_poly.type
_entity_poly.pdbx_seq_one_letter_code
_entity_poly.pdbx_strand_id
1 'polypeptide(L)'
;MENIFSEAAYQEMIEALFMRFPSFQKAGAGAYKPGIANMEFADQLMRHPHRKYKIIHVAGTNGKGSVSNMLTSALAASGLKVGLYTSPHILDFRERMRVVADSGFHLVPKEYVWNFIRLWRDTFDHLDMSFFEITTLMALD
;
A
#
# COMPACT_ATOMS: atom_id res chain seq x y z
N MET A 1 14.03 12.87 -20.38
CA MET A 1 13.28 11.70 -20.87
C MET A 1 11.88 11.80 -20.29
N GLU A 2 10.87 11.91 -21.13
CA GLU A 2 9.48 11.86 -20.69
C GLU A 2 9.24 10.51 -20.02
N ASN A 3 8.97 10.54 -18.74
CA ASN A 3 8.68 9.35 -17.95
C ASN A 3 7.23 8.90 -18.24
N ILE A 4 7.06 8.25 -19.38
CA ILE A 4 5.76 7.70 -19.81
C ILE A 4 5.59 6.33 -19.14
N PHE A 5 4.41 6.07 -18.59
CA PHE A 5 4.06 4.76 -18.07
C PHE A 5 4.18 3.69 -19.16
N SER A 6 4.84 2.60 -18.82
CA SER A 6 4.87 1.37 -19.60
C SER A 6 4.96 0.17 -18.65
N GLU A 7 4.63 -1.02 -19.15
CA GLU A 7 4.76 -2.24 -18.35
C GLU A 7 6.20 -2.49 -17.91
N ALA A 8 7.18 -2.24 -18.79
CA ALA A 8 8.59 -2.36 -18.45
C ALA A 8 9.01 -1.35 -17.36
N ALA A 9 8.62 -0.08 -17.51
CA ALA A 9 8.93 0.95 -16.53
C ALA A 9 8.28 0.66 -15.16
N TYR A 10 7.09 0.07 -15.15
CA TYR A 10 6.44 -0.38 -13.92
C TYR A 10 7.24 -1.50 -13.25
N GLN A 11 7.67 -2.52 -13.99
CA GLN A 11 8.44 -3.64 -13.44
C GLN A 11 9.79 -3.17 -12.88
N GLU A 12 10.52 -2.35 -13.62
CA GLU A 12 11.77 -1.75 -13.13
C GLU A 12 11.58 -0.95 -11.85
N MET A 13 10.49 -0.19 -11.75
CA MET A 13 10.17 0.58 -10.55
C MET A 13 9.84 -0.30 -9.35
N ILE A 14 9.07 -1.38 -9.54
CA ILE A 14 8.77 -2.33 -8.47
C ILE A 14 10.02 -3.05 -8.00
N GLU A 15 10.89 -3.49 -8.91
CA GLU A 15 12.18 -4.09 -8.57
C GLU A 15 13.06 -3.11 -7.78
N ALA A 16 13.17 -1.86 -8.23
CA ALA A 16 13.92 -0.82 -7.55
C ALA A 16 13.36 -0.54 -6.15
N LEU A 17 12.03 -0.52 -5.99
CA LEU A 17 11.36 -0.35 -4.69
C LEU A 17 11.75 -1.47 -3.72
N PHE A 18 11.74 -2.74 -4.18
CA PHE A 18 12.13 -3.87 -3.35
C PHE A 18 13.62 -3.91 -3.01
N MET A 19 14.47 -3.44 -3.92
CA MET A 19 15.92 -3.38 -3.68
C MET A 19 16.26 -2.28 -2.69
N ARG A 20 15.65 -1.10 -2.82
CA ARG A 20 15.94 0.08 -2.00
C ARG A 20 15.31 0.01 -0.62
N PHE A 21 14.09 -0.51 -0.51
CA PHE A 21 13.32 -0.59 0.72
C PHE A 21 13.03 -2.06 1.08
N PRO A 22 14.00 -2.78 1.67
CA PRO A 22 13.81 -4.19 1.98
C PRO A 22 12.62 -4.38 2.91
N SER A 23 11.75 -5.30 2.53
CA SER A 23 10.59 -5.66 3.34
C SER A 23 11.01 -6.47 4.56
N PHE A 24 10.19 -6.45 5.62
CA PHE A 24 10.40 -7.28 6.81
C PHE A 24 10.58 -8.77 6.46
N GLN A 25 9.95 -9.26 5.40
CA GLN A 25 10.09 -10.63 4.91
C GLN A 25 11.52 -10.98 4.48
N LYS A 26 12.27 -10.00 3.95
CA LYS A 26 13.66 -10.19 3.49
C LYS A 26 14.69 -9.82 4.55
N ALA A 27 14.45 -8.76 5.32
CA ALA A 27 15.41 -8.19 6.27
C ALA A 27 15.09 -8.50 7.75
N GLY A 28 13.98 -9.15 8.04
CA GLY A 28 13.57 -9.48 9.41
C GLY A 28 13.44 -8.24 10.30
N ALA A 29 13.85 -8.39 11.57
CA ALA A 29 13.76 -7.31 12.57
C ALA A 29 14.58 -6.05 12.19
N GLY A 30 15.60 -6.18 11.35
CA GLY A 30 16.41 -5.04 10.88
C GLY A 30 15.66 -4.04 9.99
N ALA A 31 14.52 -4.43 9.41
CA ALA A 31 13.67 -3.54 8.65
C ALA A 31 12.68 -2.74 9.51
N TYR A 32 12.64 -2.99 10.83
CA TYR A 32 11.73 -2.30 11.72
C TYR A 32 12.30 -0.95 12.15
N LYS A 33 11.56 0.11 11.87
CA LYS A 33 11.86 1.45 12.36
C LYS A 33 10.83 1.80 13.45
N PRO A 34 11.25 2.04 14.70
CA PRO A 34 10.34 2.40 15.76
C PRO A 34 9.78 3.82 15.56
N GLY A 35 8.50 4.01 15.94
CA GLY A 35 7.84 5.30 15.87
C GLY A 35 6.98 5.47 14.60
N ILE A 36 6.23 6.56 14.56
CA ILE A 36 5.28 6.90 13.48
C ILE A 36 5.53 8.30 12.90
N ALA A 37 6.59 8.99 13.33
CA ALA A 37 6.84 10.38 12.94
C ALA A 37 6.92 10.58 11.42
N ASN A 38 7.56 9.66 10.69
CA ASN A 38 7.62 9.72 9.23
C ASN A 38 6.23 9.55 8.60
N MET A 39 5.41 8.65 9.16
CA MET A 39 4.03 8.45 8.70
C MET A 39 3.16 9.68 8.96
N GLU A 40 3.27 10.30 10.15
CA GLU A 40 2.54 11.51 10.49
C GLU A 40 2.92 12.68 9.57
N PHE A 41 4.21 12.86 9.30
CA PHE A 41 4.68 13.91 8.40
C PHE A 41 4.24 13.68 6.95
N ALA A 42 4.39 12.47 6.44
CA ALA A 42 3.97 12.13 5.07
C ALA A 42 2.44 12.22 4.91
N ASP A 43 1.68 11.75 5.90
CA ASP A 43 0.21 11.88 5.93
C ASP A 43 -0.24 13.35 5.89
N GLN A 44 0.46 14.23 6.61
CA GLN A 44 0.19 15.66 6.56
C GLN A 44 0.47 16.25 5.17
N LEU A 45 1.59 15.89 4.53
CA LEU A 45 1.91 16.31 3.16
C LEU A 45 0.86 15.83 2.16
N MET A 46 0.31 14.63 2.35
CA MET A 46 -0.74 14.03 1.54
C MET A 46 -2.16 14.54 1.92
N ARG A 47 -2.26 15.53 2.82
CA ARG A 47 -3.52 16.12 3.28
C ARG A 47 -4.45 15.13 3.98
N HIS A 48 -3.89 14.25 4.80
CA HIS A 48 -4.61 13.31 5.65
C HIS A 48 -5.60 12.40 4.89
N PRO A 49 -5.13 11.57 3.94
CA PRO A 49 -6.02 10.72 3.15
C PRO A 49 -6.86 9.79 4.03
N HIS A 50 -6.32 9.30 5.14
CA HIS A 50 -7.01 8.45 6.10
C HIS A 50 -8.27 9.07 6.73
N ARG A 51 -8.45 10.41 6.64
CA ARG A 51 -9.64 11.11 7.18
C ARG A 51 -10.82 11.17 6.22
N LYS A 52 -10.61 10.75 4.95
CA LYS A 52 -11.64 10.83 3.91
C LYS A 52 -12.67 9.69 4.00
N TYR A 53 -12.41 8.65 4.79
CA TYR A 53 -13.25 7.45 4.89
C TYR A 53 -13.07 6.76 6.26
N LYS A 54 -13.94 5.81 6.56
CA LYS A 54 -13.85 5.01 7.79
C LYS A 54 -12.83 3.90 7.60
N ILE A 55 -12.04 3.63 8.64
CA ILE A 55 -11.02 2.58 8.65
C ILE A 55 -11.35 1.55 9.70
N ILE A 56 -11.19 0.27 9.34
CA ILE A 56 -11.21 -0.87 10.27
C ILE A 56 -9.80 -1.46 10.27
N HIS A 57 -9.14 -1.39 11.42
CA HIS A 57 -7.81 -1.99 11.58
C HIS A 57 -7.93 -3.38 12.21
N VAL A 58 -7.41 -4.39 11.52
CA VAL A 58 -7.36 -5.78 11.98
C VAL A 58 -5.95 -6.12 12.41
N ALA A 59 -5.74 -6.30 13.71
CA ALA A 59 -4.47 -6.67 14.31
C ALA A 59 -4.53 -8.11 14.88
N GLY A 60 -3.38 -8.74 15.04
CA GLY A 60 -3.26 -10.09 15.60
C GLY A 60 -2.06 -10.85 15.05
N THR A 61 -1.74 -12.00 15.64
CA THR A 61 -0.65 -12.86 15.19
C THR A 61 -1.06 -13.62 13.92
N ASN A 62 -2.20 -14.28 13.93
CA ASN A 62 -2.72 -15.09 12.84
C ASN A 62 -4.11 -14.60 12.39
N GLY A 63 -4.52 -14.95 11.18
CA GLY A 63 -5.87 -14.75 10.67
C GLY A 63 -6.20 -13.31 10.21
N LYS A 64 -5.27 -12.35 10.32
CA LYS A 64 -5.52 -10.95 9.89
C LYS A 64 -6.08 -10.86 8.48
N GLY A 65 -5.40 -11.48 7.52
CA GLY A 65 -5.82 -11.48 6.12
C GLY A 65 -7.17 -12.13 5.89
N SER A 66 -7.43 -13.27 6.55
CA SER A 66 -8.71 -13.96 6.44
C SER A 66 -9.86 -13.12 6.98
N VAL A 67 -9.72 -12.57 8.18
CA VAL A 67 -10.72 -11.69 8.80
C VAL A 67 -10.96 -10.44 7.95
N SER A 68 -9.90 -9.81 7.46
CA SER A 68 -10.00 -8.62 6.59
C SER A 68 -10.76 -8.95 5.30
N ASN A 69 -10.47 -10.09 4.66
CA ASN A 69 -11.19 -10.50 3.44
C ASN A 69 -12.68 -10.78 3.73
N MET A 70 -13.01 -11.47 4.84
CA MET A 70 -14.41 -11.74 5.22
C MET A 70 -15.18 -10.44 5.50
N LEU A 71 -14.59 -9.52 6.26
CA LEU A 71 -15.18 -8.20 6.53
C LEU A 71 -15.40 -7.41 5.24
N THR A 72 -14.42 -7.39 4.35
CA THR A 72 -14.51 -6.70 3.07
C THR A 72 -15.65 -7.28 2.22
N SER A 73 -15.78 -8.62 2.15
CA SER A 73 -16.85 -9.28 1.41
C SER A 73 -18.23 -8.95 2.00
N ALA A 74 -18.36 -8.98 3.32
CA ALA A 74 -19.64 -8.66 3.98
C ALA A 74 -20.05 -7.19 3.77
N LEU A 75 -19.10 -6.26 3.87
CA LEU A 75 -19.34 -4.83 3.64
C LEU A 75 -19.67 -4.55 2.17
N ALA A 76 -18.97 -5.18 1.23
CA ALA A 76 -19.27 -5.05 -0.19
C ALA A 76 -20.65 -5.61 -0.53
N ALA A 77 -21.04 -6.76 0.04
CA ALA A 77 -22.37 -7.32 -0.13
C ALA A 77 -23.50 -6.44 0.44
N SER A 78 -23.17 -5.50 1.34
CA SER A 78 -24.12 -4.47 1.81
C SER A 78 -24.14 -3.20 0.95
N GLY A 79 -23.52 -3.22 -0.24
CA GLY A 79 -23.51 -2.12 -1.20
C GLY A 79 -22.40 -1.08 -0.98
N LEU A 80 -21.42 -1.38 -0.12
CA LEU A 80 -20.30 -0.47 0.13
C LEU A 80 -19.13 -0.75 -0.83
N LYS A 81 -18.47 0.32 -1.29
CA LYS A 81 -17.15 0.23 -1.93
C LYS A 81 -16.09 0.18 -0.85
N VAL A 82 -15.31 -0.89 -0.80
CA VAL A 82 -14.36 -1.17 0.28
C VAL A 82 -12.95 -1.27 -0.26
N GLY A 83 -12.04 -0.44 0.23
CA GLY A 83 -10.61 -0.63 0.07
C GLY A 83 -10.11 -1.72 1.03
N LEU A 84 -9.28 -2.62 0.55
CA LEU A 84 -8.65 -3.66 1.36
C LEU A 84 -7.13 -3.58 1.21
N TYR A 85 -6.46 -3.30 2.33
CA TYR A 85 -5.01 -3.36 2.41
C TYR A 85 -4.56 -4.57 3.21
N THR A 86 -3.72 -5.41 2.62
CA THR A 86 -3.15 -6.62 3.25
C THR A 86 -1.66 -6.74 2.94
N SER A 87 -0.94 -7.44 3.82
CA SER A 87 0.48 -7.74 3.67
C SER A 87 0.77 -9.14 4.21
N PRO A 88 1.62 -9.93 3.56
CA PRO A 88 2.34 -9.69 2.31
C PRO A 88 1.49 -9.95 1.05
N HIS A 89 2.05 -9.73 -0.14
CA HIS A 89 1.55 -10.25 -1.42
C HIS A 89 2.28 -11.57 -1.76
N ILE A 90 1.74 -12.32 -2.71
CA ILE A 90 2.30 -13.61 -3.14
C ILE A 90 2.92 -13.50 -4.52
N LEU A 91 2.20 -13.02 -5.50
CA LEU A 91 2.64 -12.93 -6.90
C LEU A 91 2.72 -11.50 -7.42
N ASP A 92 1.69 -10.71 -7.20
CA ASP A 92 1.58 -9.33 -7.71
C ASP A 92 1.61 -8.33 -6.56
N PHE A 93 2.48 -7.33 -6.65
CA PHE A 93 2.58 -6.25 -5.66
C PHE A 93 1.22 -5.64 -5.32
N ARG A 94 0.32 -5.51 -6.29
CA ARG A 94 -1.02 -4.91 -6.15
C ARG A 94 -2.00 -5.76 -5.34
N GLU A 95 -1.68 -7.02 -5.05
CA GLU A 95 -2.47 -7.83 -4.11
C GLU A 95 -2.59 -7.18 -2.72
N ARG A 96 -1.65 -6.29 -2.40
CA ARG A 96 -1.68 -5.51 -1.17
C ARG A 96 -2.82 -4.50 -1.13
N MET A 97 -3.28 -4.02 -2.27
CA MET A 97 -4.24 -2.92 -2.39
C MET A 97 -5.34 -3.30 -3.37
N ARG A 98 -6.51 -3.54 -2.85
CA ARG A 98 -7.65 -4.04 -3.60
C ARG A 98 -8.88 -3.20 -3.31
N VAL A 99 -9.75 -3.06 -4.31
CA VAL A 99 -11.06 -2.44 -4.15
C VAL A 99 -12.10 -3.49 -4.44
N VAL A 100 -13.05 -3.64 -3.53
CA VAL A 100 -14.17 -4.56 -3.65
C VAL A 100 -15.48 -3.77 -3.61
N ALA A 101 -16.35 -4.05 -4.57
CA ALA A 101 -17.67 -3.44 -4.73
C ALA A 101 -18.60 -4.46 -5.42
N ASP A 102 -19.83 -4.06 -5.75
CA ASP A 102 -20.80 -4.91 -6.47
C ASP A 102 -20.26 -5.51 -7.77
N SER A 103 -19.37 -4.79 -8.46
CA SER A 103 -18.68 -5.25 -9.67
C SER A 103 -17.61 -6.31 -9.43
N GLY A 104 -17.37 -6.68 -8.17
CA GLY A 104 -16.40 -7.68 -7.77
C GLY A 104 -15.11 -7.08 -7.19
N PHE A 105 -14.04 -7.82 -7.40
CA PHE A 105 -12.72 -7.60 -6.80
C PHE A 105 -11.75 -7.03 -7.85
N HIS A 106 -11.14 -5.91 -7.54
CA HIS A 106 -10.22 -5.23 -8.44
C HIS A 106 -8.90 -4.89 -7.75
N LEU A 107 -7.78 -5.22 -8.39
CA LEU A 107 -6.47 -4.71 -8.01
C LEU A 107 -6.38 -3.23 -8.40
N VAL A 108 -5.65 -2.43 -7.64
CA VAL A 108 -5.34 -1.07 -8.08
C VAL A 108 -4.59 -1.09 -9.42
N PRO A 109 -4.79 -0.10 -10.31
CA PRO A 109 -4.07 -0.04 -11.59
C PRO A 109 -2.56 0.04 -11.40
N LYS A 110 -1.78 -0.61 -12.27
CA LYS A 110 -0.31 -0.48 -12.28
C LYS A 110 0.13 0.98 -12.46
N GLU A 111 -0.59 1.71 -13.28
CA GLU A 111 -0.33 3.13 -13.52
C GLU A 111 -0.51 3.98 -12.26
N TYR A 112 -1.50 3.65 -11.41
CA TYR A 112 -1.66 4.31 -10.10
C TYR A 112 -0.43 4.10 -9.23
N VAL A 113 0.03 2.85 -9.08
CA VAL A 113 1.22 2.51 -8.29
C VAL A 113 2.45 3.25 -8.81
N TRP A 114 2.65 3.23 -10.13
CA TRP A 114 3.77 3.89 -10.80
C TRP A 114 3.75 5.41 -10.58
N ASN A 115 2.60 6.06 -10.76
CA ASN A 115 2.44 7.50 -10.55
C ASN A 115 2.66 7.87 -9.08
N PHE A 116 2.12 7.09 -8.14
CA PHE A 116 2.28 7.32 -6.71
C PHE A 116 3.76 7.28 -6.30
N ILE A 117 4.46 6.21 -6.63
CA ILE A 117 5.88 6.07 -6.28
C ILE A 117 6.69 7.21 -6.91
N ARG A 118 6.44 7.55 -8.16
CA ARG A 118 7.15 8.62 -8.87
C ARG A 118 6.92 9.98 -8.23
N LEU A 119 5.70 10.28 -7.82
CA LEU A 119 5.31 11.55 -7.21
C LEU A 119 5.97 11.75 -5.85
N TRP A 120 6.03 10.69 -5.05
CA TRP A 120 6.44 10.75 -3.65
C TRP A 120 7.85 10.24 -3.39
N ARG A 121 8.57 9.81 -4.42
CA ARG A 121 9.91 9.20 -4.30
C ARG A 121 10.88 10.03 -3.46
N ASP A 122 11.03 11.30 -3.80
CA ASP A 122 11.99 12.19 -3.12
C ASP A 122 11.61 12.38 -1.63
N THR A 123 10.32 12.41 -1.33
CA THR A 123 9.82 12.45 0.05
C THR A 123 10.17 11.16 0.81
N PHE A 124 9.95 10.00 0.19
CA PHE A 124 10.27 8.72 0.80
C PHE A 124 11.77 8.58 1.09
N ASP A 125 12.59 9.05 0.16
CA ASP A 125 14.04 9.04 0.30
C ASP A 125 14.51 10.00 1.40
N HIS A 126 13.97 11.20 1.44
CA HIS A 126 14.33 12.22 2.44
C HIS A 126 13.95 11.79 3.86
N LEU A 127 12.79 11.14 4.02
CA LEU A 127 12.31 10.64 5.30
C LEU A 127 12.90 9.27 5.67
N ASP A 128 13.69 8.67 4.78
CA ASP A 128 14.21 7.31 4.96
C ASP A 128 13.09 6.31 5.34
N MET A 129 11.98 6.36 4.59
CA MET A 129 10.79 5.55 4.89
C MET A 129 11.03 4.07 4.66
N SER A 130 10.38 3.24 5.46
CA SER A 130 10.37 1.79 5.26
C SER A 130 9.42 1.39 4.13
N PHE A 131 9.64 0.21 3.57
CA PHE A 131 8.74 -0.38 2.58
C PHE A 131 7.29 -0.45 3.05
N PHE A 132 7.09 -0.79 4.34
CA PHE A 132 5.74 -0.90 4.91
C PHE A 132 5.04 0.46 5.03
N GLU A 133 5.77 1.50 5.44
CA GLU A 133 5.25 2.87 5.51
C GLU A 133 4.82 3.37 4.13
N ILE A 134 5.66 3.17 3.10
CA ILE A 134 5.37 3.55 1.72
C ILE A 134 4.10 2.86 1.21
N THR A 135 4.01 1.53 1.39
CA THR A 135 2.84 0.77 0.91
C THR A 135 1.57 1.09 1.71
N THR A 136 1.70 1.46 2.99
CA THR A 136 0.57 1.91 3.80
C THR A 136 0.06 3.26 3.32
N LEU A 137 0.93 4.24 3.08
CA LEU A 137 0.53 5.54 2.52
C LEU A 137 -0.15 5.40 1.16
N MET A 138 0.41 4.55 0.28
CA MET A 138 -0.19 4.26 -1.02
C MET A 138 -1.59 3.65 -0.91
N ALA A 139 -1.81 2.82 0.10
CA ALA A 139 -3.12 2.20 0.34
C ALA A 139 -4.14 3.17 0.97
N LEU A 140 -3.67 4.22 1.65
CA LEU A 140 -4.51 5.25 2.26
C LEU A 140 -4.87 6.38 1.28
N ASP A 141 -4.12 6.59 0.21
CA ASP A 141 -4.37 7.59 -0.84
C ASP A 141 -5.54 7.20 -1.77
#